data_783529caf873f9f7237db85869af2ec5
#
_entry.id   783529caf873f9f7237db85869af2ec5
#
_cell.length_a   1.000
_cell.length_b   1.000
_cell.length_c   1.000
_cell.angle_alpha   90.00
_cell.angle_beta   90.00
_cell.angle_gamma   90.00
#
_symmetry.space_group_name_H-M   'P 1'
#
loop_
_entity.id
_entity.type
_entity.pdbx_description
1 polymer ?
#
loop_
_entity_poly.entity_id
_entity_poly.type
_entity_poly.pdbx_seq_one_letter_code
_entity_poly.pdbx_strand_id
1 'polypeptide(L)'
;MLAVPLAVHVVVIDNSQPGLNLSFIQDERVTVVPTGANLGYGRGHNIALAASSRRCRYNLVLNTDLQMGPEVLPGLVEFMDAHPSAGMTMPKVLYPDGSLQRLCRLLPVPVDLIGRRFFARTRWAKARNRQYEFHDWNYDTVAEFPFLSGCFMLIRRSVLDTTGYFDERYFLYAEDLDLSRRINAVSRTLYVPSQCVVHEYRSQTRPSLRRLRYAAVSLTRYFSKWGWVHDPARYQANRKTLDQFDR
;
A
#
# COMPACT_ATOMS: atom_id res chain seq x y z
N MET A 1 3.12 -3.52 17.57
CA MET A 1 4.23 -2.61 17.18
C MET A 1 5.30 -2.47 18.27
N LEU A 2 4.96 -2.07 19.49
CA LEU A 2 5.98 -1.78 20.51
C LEU A 2 6.67 -3.00 21.14
N ALA A 3 6.16 -4.19 20.91
CA ALA A 3 6.76 -5.46 21.37
C ALA A 3 7.86 -6.02 20.45
N VAL A 4 8.16 -5.35 19.34
CA VAL A 4 9.20 -5.81 18.40
C VAL A 4 10.60 -5.53 18.96
N PRO A 5 11.60 -6.41 18.72
CA PRO A 5 12.98 -6.25 19.18
C PRO A 5 13.76 -5.29 18.25
N LEU A 6 13.20 -4.16 17.92
CA LEU A 6 13.79 -3.11 17.08
C LEU A 6 13.61 -1.74 17.75
N ALA A 7 14.51 -0.82 17.46
CA ALA A 7 14.32 0.59 17.80
C ALA A 7 13.24 1.18 16.88
N VAL A 8 12.03 1.32 17.39
CA VAL A 8 10.88 1.86 16.65
C VAL A 8 10.37 3.13 17.30
N HIS A 9 9.91 4.06 16.47
CA HIS A 9 9.10 5.20 16.89
C HIS A 9 7.79 5.17 16.13
N VAL A 10 6.67 5.24 16.84
CA VAL A 10 5.33 5.15 16.28
C VAL A 10 4.70 6.54 16.25
N VAL A 11 4.27 6.99 15.08
CA VAL A 11 3.52 8.25 14.94
C VAL A 11 2.07 7.91 14.59
N VAL A 12 1.18 8.24 15.52
CA VAL A 12 -0.27 8.06 15.32
C VAL A 12 -0.84 9.39 14.83
N ILE A 13 -1.31 9.41 13.59
CA ILE A 13 -1.97 10.57 13.02
C ILE A 13 -3.48 10.45 13.28
N ASP A 14 -4.00 11.25 14.18
CA ASP A 14 -5.43 11.34 14.40
C ASP A 14 -6.08 12.24 13.35
N ASN A 15 -6.59 11.61 12.31
CA ASN A 15 -7.21 12.23 11.14
C ASN A 15 -8.75 12.29 11.27
N SER A 16 -9.26 12.13 12.48
CA SER A 16 -10.69 12.16 12.78
C SER A 16 -11.22 13.57 13.06
N GLN A 17 -12.54 13.72 12.97
CA GLN A 17 -13.25 14.98 13.32
C GLN A 17 -14.63 14.62 13.92
N PRO A 18 -14.91 14.94 15.20
CA PRO A 18 -13.94 15.47 16.17
C PRO A 18 -12.77 14.50 16.43
N GLY A 19 -11.66 15.03 16.96
CA GLY A 19 -10.48 14.25 17.31
C GLY A 19 -10.80 13.18 18.38
N LEU A 20 -9.99 12.12 18.38
CA LEU A 20 -10.12 11.03 19.36
C LEU A 20 -9.45 11.41 20.69
N ASN A 21 -9.97 10.91 21.78
CA ASN A 21 -9.24 10.96 23.06
C ASN A 21 -8.22 9.81 23.09
N LEU A 22 -6.97 10.10 22.79
CA LEU A 22 -5.85 9.15 22.81
C LEU A 22 -4.90 9.37 23.99
N SER A 23 -5.34 10.06 25.04
CA SER A 23 -4.54 10.36 26.24
C SER A 23 -4.09 9.11 27.01
N PHE A 24 -4.71 7.96 26.77
CA PHE A 24 -4.31 6.67 27.37
C PHE A 24 -2.99 6.12 26.79
N ILE A 25 -2.52 6.65 25.65
CA ILE A 25 -1.25 6.27 25.05
C ILE A 25 -0.15 7.06 25.76
N GLN A 26 0.62 6.39 26.64
CA GLN A 26 1.66 7.00 27.49
C GLN A 26 3.04 6.34 27.27
N ASP A 27 3.34 5.87 26.06
CA ASP A 27 4.65 5.30 25.73
C ASP A 27 5.51 6.38 25.05
N GLU A 28 6.74 6.61 25.53
CA GLU A 28 7.67 7.61 24.99
C GLU A 28 8.05 7.37 23.52
N ARG A 29 7.89 6.14 23.04
CA ARG A 29 8.10 5.77 21.64
C ARG A 29 6.91 6.12 20.74
N VAL A 30 5.83 6.67 21.30
CA VAL A 30 4.61 6.99 20.55
C VAL A 30 4.37 8.49 20.56
N THR A 31 4.24 9.07 19.38
CA THR A 31 3.80 10.45 19.23
C THR A 31 2.41 10.47 18.61
N VAL A 32 1.47 11.14 19.25
CA VAL A 32 0.12 11.36 18.72
C VAL A 32 0.04 12.77 18.12
N VAL A 33 -0.39 12.86 16.86
CA VAL A 33 -0.53 14.12 16.14
C VAL A 33 -1.97 14.31 15.73
N PRO A 34 -2.76 15.13 16.42
CA PRO A 34 -4.12 15.48 15.98
C PRO A 34 -4.05 16.45 14.80
N THR A 35 -4.75 16.18 13.73
CA THR A 35 -4.78 17.04 12.54
C THR A 35 -5.92 18.07 12.59
N GLY A 36 -6.92 17.88 13.45
CA GLY A 36 -8.10 18.72 13.58
C GLY A 36 -9.08 18.63 12.40
N ALA A 37 -8.74 17.87 11.36
CA ALA A 37 -9.56 17.66 10.18
C ALA A 37 -9.20 16.35 9.49
N ASN A 38 -10.10 15.80 8.67
CA ASN A 38 -9.77 14.66 7.81
C ASN A 38 -9.01 15.14 6.57
N LEU A 39 -7.70 14.98 6.58
CA LEU A 39 -6.79 15.38 5.49
C LEU A 39 -6.75 14.37 4.33
N GLY A 40 -7.34 13.20 4.49
CA GLY A 40 -7.19 12.05 3.59
C GLY A 40 -6.01 11.16 3.98
N TYR A 41 -5.87 10.03 3.28
CA TYR A 41 -4.90 8.99 3.64
C TYR A 41 -3.45 9.45 3.47
N GLY A 42 -3.07 9.79 2.25
CA GLY A 42 -1.67 10.12 1.93
C GLY A 42 -1.17 11.36 2.66
N ARG A 43 -1.97 12.41 2.74
CA ARG A 43 -1.59 13.65 3.43
C ARG A 43 -1.43 13.45 4.94
N GLY A 44 -2.29 12.61 5.56
CA GLY A 44 -2.11 12.23 6.96
C GLY A 44 -0.77 11.54 7.18
N HIS A 45 -0.45 10.51 6.40
CA HIS A 45 0.83 9.81 6.50
C HIS A 45 2.04 10.71 6.20
N ASN A 46 1.91 11.67 5.31
CA ASN A 46 3.00 12.60 4.98
C ASN A 46 3.49 13.40 6.18
N ILE A 47 2.61 13.73 7.14
CA ILE A 47 3.01 14.41 8.39
C ILE A 47 4.03 13.56 9.14
N ALA A 48 3.77 12.26 9.30
CA ALA A 48 4.68 11.34 9.97
C ALA A 48 5.96 11.09 9.16
N LEU A 49 5.84 10.89 7.85
CA LEU A 49 6.97 10.62 6.95
C LEU A 49 7.94 11.82 6.88
N ALA A 50 7.41 13.05 6.84
CA ALA A 50 8.21 14.27 6.85
C ALA A 50 8.91 14.50 8.20
N ALA A 51 8.24 14.17 9.31
CA ALA A 51 8.79 14.28 10.66
C ALA A 51 9.79 13.16 11.00
N SER A 52 9.81 12.07 10.21
CA SER A 52 10.69 10.93 10.49
C SER A 52 12.16 11.33 10.43
N SER A 53 12.94 10.89 11.43
CA SER A 53 14.37 11.18 11.51
C SER A 53 15.11 10.63 10.27
N ARG A 54 16.10 11.39 9.76
CA ARG A 54 17.03 10.89 8.73
C ARG A 54 17.86 9.68 9.18
N ARG A 55 17.87 9.38 10.48
CA ARG A 55 18.52 8.19 11.04
C ARG A 55 17.66 6.93 10.88
N CYS A 56 16.36 7.06 10.59
CA CYS A 56 15.51 5.91 10.30
C CYS A 56 15.91 5.29 8.96
N ARG A 57 16.28 4.01 8.97
CA ARG A 57 16.59 3.27 7.74
C ARG A 57 15.34 2.92 6.94
N TYR A 58 14.25 2.70 7.63
CA TYR A 58 12.96 2.29 7.07
C TYR A 58 11.82 3.10 7.64
N ASN A 59 10.78 3.30 6.85
CA ASN A 59 9.51 3.87 7.26
C ASN A 59 8.41 2.84 6.99
N LEU A 60 7.57 2.59 7.99
CA LEU A 60 6.41 1.72 7.85
C LEU A 60 5.14 2.58 7.79
N VAL A 61 4.42 2.47 6.68
CA VAL A 61 3.03 2.94 6.56
C VAL A 61 2.14 1.76 6.88
N LEU A 62 1.24 1.93 7.82
CA LEU A 62 0.43 0.85 8.38
C LEU A 62 -1.00 1.31 8.63
N ASN A 63 -1.98 0.50 8.24
CA ASN A 63 -3.36 0.68 8.68
C ASN A 63 -3.53 0.25 10.14
N THR A 64 -4.45 0.89 10.85
CA THR A 64 -4.72 0.61 12.27
C THR A 64 -5.52 -0.67 12.52
N ASP A 65 -6.11 -1.26 11.50
CA ASP A 65 -6.89 -2.51 11.52
C ASP A 65 -6.07 -3.74 11.09
N LEU A 66 -4.73 -3.66 11.26
CA LEU A 66 -3.81 -4.77 11.05
C LEU A 66 -3.35 -5.39 12.37
N GLN A 67 -3.34 -6.72 12.41
CA GLN A 67 -2.72 -7.51 13.48
C GLN A 67 -1.48 -8.20 12.95
N MET A 68 -0.38 -8.14 13.69
CA MET A 68 0.88 -8.81 13.32
C MET A 68 1.62 -9.30 14.56
N GLY A 69 2.33 -10.42 14.42
CA GLY A 69 3.26 -10.92 15.41
C GLY A 69 4.52 -10.05 15.58
N PRO A 70 5.23 -10.17 16.69
CA PRO A 70 6.44 -9.39 16.95
C PRO A 70 7.60 -9.71 15.99
N GLU A 71 7.57 -10.86 15.34
CA GLU A 71 8.58 -11.35 14.37
C GLU A 71 8.46 -10.72 12.98
N VAL A 72 7.27 -10.21 12.62
CA VAL A 72 6.96 -9.76 11.26
C VAL A 72 7.85 -8.61 10.83
N LEU A 73 7.93 -7.56 11.62
CA LEU A 73 8.72 -6.39 11.25
C LEU A 73 10.23 -6.69 11.26
N PRO A 74 10.80 -7.38 12.27
CA PRO A 74 12.19 -7.83 12.20
C PRO A 74 12.51 -8.67 10.96
N GLY A 75 11.67 -9.64 10.62
CA GLY A 75 11.89 -10.50 9.45
C GLY A 75 11.84 -9.74 8.13
N LEU A 76 10.95 -8.73 8.01
CA LEU A 76 10.94 -7.88 6.82
C LEU A 76 12.15 -6.94 6.74
N VAL A 77 12.62 -6.42 7.89
CA VAL A 77 13.85 -5.60 7.95
C VAL A 77 15.07 -6.43 7.58
N GLU A 78 15.21 -7.63 8.11
CA GLU A 78 16.27 -8.57 7.76
C GLU A 78 16.24 -8.90 6.26
N PHE A 79 15.07 -9.19 5.72
CA PHE A 79 14.90 -9.41 4.28
C PHE A 79 15.36 -8.20 3.46
N MET A 80 14.95 -6.98 3.83
CA MET A 80 15.37 -5.78 3.12
C MET A 80 16.88 -5.49 3.28
N ASP A 81 17.48 -5.79 4.43
CA ASP A 81 18.92 -5.65 4.65
C ASP A 81 19.72 -6.62 3.75
N ALA A 82 19.23 -7.85 3.58
CA ALA A 82 19.80 -8.85 2.67
C ALA A 82 19.56 -8.53 1.18
N HIS A 83 18.59 -7.66 0.87
CA HIS A 83 18.22 -7.30 -0.51
C HIS A 83 18.31 -5.76 -0.72
N PRO A 84 19.50 -5.19 -0.95
CA PRO A 84 19.68 -3.74 -1.10
C PRO A 84 18.85 -3.10 -2.23
N SER A 85 18.50 -3.87 -3.27
CA SER A 85 17.64 -3.43 -4.36
C SER A 85 16.15 -3.33 -3.99
N ALA A 86 15.74 -3.89 -2.84
CA ALA A 86 14.38 -3.78 -2.34
C ALA A 86 14.14 -2.37 -1.76
N GLY A 87 13.30 -1.59 -2.42
CA GLY A 87 12.90 -0.25 -1.95
C GLY A 87 11.64 -0.27 -1.10
N MET A 88 10.76 -1.25 -1.34
CA MET A 88 9.53 -1.44 -0.59
C MET A 88 9.17 -2.91 -0.49
N THR A 89 8.65 -3.32 0.68
CA THR A 89 8.12 -4.67 0.89
C THR A 89 6.73 -4.65 1.50
N MET A 90 5.96 -5.72 1.21
CA MET A 90 4.67 -6.02 1.82
C MET A 90 4.64 -7.51 2.19
N PRO A 91 4.18 -7.89 3.41
CA PRO A 91 4.02 -9.29 3.82
C PRO A 91 2.80 -9.94 3.15
N LYS A 92 2.61 -11.24 3.39
CA LYS A 92 1.33 -11.92 3.13
C LYS A 92 0.25 -11.30 4.02
N VAL A 93 -0.88 -10.93 3.42
CA VAL A 93 -2.00 -10.34 4.14
C VAL A 93 -3.19 -11.27 4.07
N LEU A 94 -3.72 -11.64 5.22
CA LEU A 94 -4.88 -12.52 5.34
C LEU A 94 -6.10 -11.75 5.89
N TYR A 95 -7.27 -12.27 5.60
CA TYR A 95 -8.49 -11.94 6.33
C TYR A 95 -8.51 -12.65 7.70
N PRO A 96 -9.38 -12.24 8.66
CA PRO A 96 -9.51 -12.92 9.94
C PRO A 96 -9.92 -14.40 9.84
N ASP A 97 -10.54 -14.80 8.74
CA ASP A 97 -10.91 -16.20 8.45
C ASP A 97 -9.76 -17.03 7.87
N GLY A 98 -8.56 -16.44 7.76
CA GLY A 98 -7.37 -17.06 7.19
C GLY A 98 -7.30 -17.04 5.66
N SER A 99 -8.32 -16.54 4.97
CA SER A 99 -8.28 -16.42 3.51
C SER A 99 -7.36 -15.29 3.05
N LEU A 100 -6.74 -15.46 1.88
CA LEU A 100 -5.76 -14.53 1.33
C LEU A 100 -6.41 -13.23 0.83
N GLN A 101 -5.87 -12.07 1.24
CA GLN A 101 -6.16 -10.79 0.61
C GLN A 101 -5.19 -10.56 -0.57
N ARG A 102 -5.72 -10.52 -1.79
CA ARG A 102 -4.92 -10.28 -3.01
C ARG A 102 -4.65 -8.80 -3.18
N LEU A 103 -3.54 -8.34 -2.61
CA LEU A 103 -3.15 -6.92 -2.54
C LEU A 103 -1.95 -6.58 -3.43
N CYS A 104 -1.39 -7.58 -4.10
CA CYS A 104 -0.37 -7.44 -5.14
C CYS A 104 -1.06 -7.29 -6.49
N ARG A 105 -0.76 -6.22 -7.23
CA ARG A 105 -1.53 -5.89 -8.43
C ARG A 105 -0.64 -5.34 -9.54
N LEU A 106 -1.15 -5.46 -10.76
CA LEU A 106 -0.62 -4.72 -11.90
C LEU A 106 -0.97 -3.23 -11.79
N LEU A 107 -0.30 -2.38 -12.57
CA LEU A 107 -0.76 -1.01 -12.77
C LEU A 107 -2.04 -1.03 -13.62
N PRO A 108 -3.13 -0.41 -13.16
CA PRO A 108 -4.41 -0.49 -13.84
C PRO A 108 -4.44 0.27 -15.16
N VAL A 109 -5.26 -0.20 -16.08
CA VAL A 109 -5.72 0.59 -17.22
C VAL A 109 -7.17 1.05 -16.96
N PRO A 110 -7.62 2.16 -17.56
CA PRO A 110 -8.98 2.68 -17.35
C PRO A 110 -10.07 1.63 -17.58
N VAL A 111 -9.91 0.79 -18.60
CA VAL A 111 -10.89 -0.25 -18.95
C VAL A 111 -11.01 -1.33 -17.85
N ASP A 112 -9.96 -1.62 -17.09
CA ASP A 112 -10.03 -2.58 -15.98
C ASP A 112 -10.91 -2.06 -14.85
N LEU A 113 -10.81 -0.76 -14.56
CA LEU A 113 -11.61 -0.12 -13.51
C LEU A 113 -13.07 -0.01 -13.90
N ILE A 114 -13.34 0.38 -15.14
CA ILE A 114 -14.70 0.42 -15.72
C ILE A 114 -15.28 -0.99 -15.76
N GLY A 115 -14.52 -1.96 -16.27
CA GLY A 115 -14.92 -3.36 -16.36
C GLY A 115 -15.30 -3.94 -15.01
N ARG A 116 -14.48 -3.74 -13.99
CA ARG A 116 -14.78 -4.18 -12.61
C ARG A 116 -16.01 -3.50 -12.02
N ARG A 117 -16.25 -2.24 -12.35
CA ARG A 117 -17.37 -1.47 -11.78
C ARG A 117 -18.71 -1.79 -12.44
N PHE A 118 -18.74 -1.86 -13.78
CA PHE A 118 -19.98 -1.94 -14.52
C PHE A 118 -20.24 -3.32 -15.14
N PHE A 119 -19.18 -4.09 -15.38
CA PHE A 119 -19.24 -5.37 -16.08
C PHE A 119 -18.71 -6.55 -15.25
N ALA A 120 -18.64 -6.41 -13.91
CA ALA A 120 -18.04 -7.39 -12.99
C ALA A 120 -18.57 -8.83 -13.15
N ARG A 121 -19.81 -9.00 -13.66
CA ARG A 121 -20.44 -10.31 -13.88
C ARG A 121 -20.03 -10.96 -15.19
N THR A 122 -19.46 -10.22 -16.14
CA THR A 122 -19.06 -10.76 -17.46
C THR A 122 -17.82 -11.65 -17.34
N ARG A 123 -17.72 -12.66 -18.20
CA ARG A 123 -16.54 -13.55 -18.31
C ARG A 123 -15.25 -12.76 -18.57
N TRP A 124 -15.35 -11.76 -19.43
CA TRP A 124 -14.24 -10.85 -19.77
C TRP A 124 -13.72 -10.08 -18.54
N ALA A 125 -14.59 -9.41 -17.80
CA ALA A 125 -14.16 -8.64 -16.62
C ALA A 125 -13.60 -9.56 -15.52
N LYS A 126 -14.17 -10.77 -15.33
CA LYS A 126 -13.63 -11.76 -14.42
C LYS A 126 -12.24 -12.23 -14.83
N ALA A 127 -12.01 -12.52 -16.12
CA ALA A 127 -10.68 -12.94 -16.59
C ALA A 127 -9.64 -11.83 -16.39
N ARG A 128 -9.97 -10.58 -16.72
CA ARG A 128 -9.07 -9.44 -16.47
C ARG A 128 -8.79 -9.22 -15.00
N ASN A 129 -9.79 -9.37 -14.14
CA ASN A 129 -9.58 -9.24 -12.70
C ASN A 129 -8.70 -10.37 -12.13
N ARG A 130 -8.86 -11.60 -12.64
CA ARG A 130 -7.97 -12.73 -12.27
C ARG A 130 -6.51 -12.41 -12.56
N GLN A 131 -6.21 -11.88 -13.74
CA GLN A 131 -4.85 -11.47 -14.10
C GLN A 131 -4.38 -10.26 -13.28
N TYR A 132 -5.22 -9.25 -13.11
CA TYR A 132 -4.90 -8.02 -12.39
C TYR A 132 -4.53 -8.26 -10.92
N GLU A 133 -5.21 -9.19 -10.24
CA GLU A 133 -5.01 -9.56 -8.83
C GLU A 133 -4.32 -10.92 -8.66
N PHE A 134 -3.75 -11.49 -9.72
CA PHE A 134 -2.99 -12.75 -9.69
C PHE A 134 -3.74 -13.89 -9.01
N HIS A 135 -5.01 -14.12 -9.36
CA HIS A 135 -5.84 -15.16 -8.74
C HIS A 135 -5.32 -16.59 -8.97
N ASP A 136 -4.54 -16.81 -10.01
CA ASP A 136 -3.98 -18.12 -10.38
C ASP A 136 -2.60 -18.39 -9.76
N TRP A 137 -2.06 -17.41 -9.01
CA TRP A 137 -0.81 -17.55 -8.28
C TRP A 137 -1.09 -17.92 -6.81
N ASN A 138 -0.25 -18.80 -6.25
CA ASN A 138 -0.42 -19.33 -4.89
C ASN A 138 0.04 -18.38 -3.78
N TYR A 139 0.77 -17.31 -4.11
CA TYR A 139 1.29 -16.34 -3.14
C TYR A 139 2.27 -16.93 -2.10
N ASP A 140 3.05 -17.95 -2.46
CA ASP A 140 3.98 -18.62 -1.53
C ASP A 140 5.45 -18.29 -1.79
N THR A 141 5.74 -17.50 -2.82
CA THR A 141 7.09 -17.10 -3.20
C THR A 141 7.25 -15.61 -3.23
N VAL A 142 8.49 -15.11 -3.05
CA VAL A 142 8.81 -13.69 -3.22
C VAL A 142 8.63 -13.30 -4.68
N ALA A 143 7.91 -12.22 -4.93
CA ALA A 143 7.71 -11.71 -6.28
C ALA A 143 7.64 -10.18 -6.31
N GLU A 144 7.92 -9.60 -7.48
CA GLU A 144 7.94 -8.16 -7.69
C GLU A 144 6.62 -7.69 -8.34
N PHE A 145 6.00 -6.67 -7.74
CA PHE A 145 4.75 -6.09 -8.23
C PHE A 145 4.86 -4.57 -8.32
N PRO A 146 4.37 -3.93 -9.38
CA PRO A 146 4.44 -2.48 -9.51
C PRO A 146 3.42 -1.75 -8.62
N PHE A 147 2.47 -2.49 -8.04
CA PHE A 147 1.50 -1.97 -7.09
C PHE A 147 1.29 -2.92 -5.91
N LEU A 148 1.70 -2.49 -4.74
CA LEU A 148 1.41 -3.08 -3.44
C LEU A 148 0.48 -2.14 -2.66
N SER A 149 -0.51 -2.71 -1.96
CA SER A 149 -1.52 -1.93 -1.23
C SER A 149 -0.93 -1.10 -0.09
N GLY A 150 -1.51 0.09 0.11
CA GLY A 150 -1.15 1.00 1.18
C GLY A 150 -1.42 0.48 2.60
N CYS A 151 -2.14 -0.64 2.78
CA CYS A 151 -2.43 -1.14 4.11
C CYS A 151 -1.16 -1.52 4.91
N PHE A 152 -0.09 -1.95 4.21
CA PHE A 152 1.22 -2.23 4.80
C PHE A 152 2.31 -1.94 3.77
N MET A 153 3.14 -0.92 4.01
CA MET A 153 4.26 -0.57 3.14
C MET A 153 5.50 -0.32 4.01
N LEU A 154 6.45 -1.28 4.04
CA LEU A 154 7.76 -1.06 4.64
C LEU A 154 8.69 -0.51 3.55
N ILE A 155 9.09 0.75 3.68
CA ILE A 155 9.78 1.51 2.63
C ILE A 155 11.17 1.91 3.11
N ARG A 156 12.19 1.68 2.29
CA ARG A 156 13.55 2.16 2.53
C ARG A 156 13.59 3.69 2.49
N ARG A 157 14.18 4.32 3.50
CA ARG A 157 14.22 5.78 3.61
C ARG A 157 14.86 6.46 2.40
N SER A 158 16.00 5.97 1.93
CA SER A 158 16.68 6.54 0.77
C SER A 158 15.83 6.54 -0.50
N VAL A 159 14.91 5.59 -0.63
CA VAL A 159 13.96 5.54 -1.76
C VAL A 159 12.90 6.64 -1.62
N LEU A 160 12.39 6.88 -0.41
CA LEU A 160 11.47 8.01 -0.16
C LEU A 160 12.17 9.37 -0.40
N ASP A 161 13.45 9.48 -0.07
CA ASP A 161 14.22 10.72 -0.33
C ASP A 161 14.34 10.99 -1.85
N THR A 162 14.34 9.94 -2.67
CA THR A 162 14.37 10.05 -4.14
C THR A 162 12.99 10.26 -4.76
N THR A 163 12.00 9.50 -4.31
CA THR A 163 10.66 9.48 -4.92
C THR A 163 9.72 10.53 -4.35
N GLY A 164 10.03 11.07 -3.18
CA GLY A 164 9.10 11.84 -2.36
C GLY A 164 8.04 10.95 -1.69
N TYR A 165 7.17 11.59 -0.94
CA TYR A 165 6.10 10.97 -0.17
C TYR A 165 4.84 10.77 -1.01
N PHE A 166 3.69 10.55 -0.36
CA PHE A 166 2.40 10.49 -1.05
C PHE A 166 2.08 11.79 -1.77
N ASP A 167 1.50 11.69 -2.95
CA ASP A 167 1.01 12.84 -3.70
C ASP A 167 -0.30 13.35 -3.05
N GLU A 168 -0.26 14.51 -2.42
CA GLU A 168 -1.36 15.06 -1.62
C GLU A 168 -2.61 15.46 -2.42
N ARG A 169 -2.52 15.41 -3.75
CA ARG A 169 -3.68 15.60 -4.61
C ARG A 169 -4.71 14.47 -4.49
N TYR A 170 -4.28 13.29 -4.04
CA TYR A 170 -5.18 12.16 -3.77
C TYR A 170 -5.70 12.24 -2.34
N PHE A 171 -6.99 12.44 -2.18
CA PHE A 171 -7.61 12.43 -0.85
C PHE A 171 -7.76 11.01 -0.31
N LEU A 172 -8.22 10.09 -1.16
CA LEU A 172 -8.43 8.67 -0.85
C LEU A 172 -8.46 7.90 -2.16
N TYR A 173 -7.81 6.71 -2.18
CA TYR A 173 -7.55 5.86 -3.35
C TYR A 173 -6.55 6.46 -4.34
N ALA A 174 -5.79 5.60 -4.99
CA ALA A 174 -4.71 5.87 -5.92
C ALA A 174 -3.46 6.56 -5.33
N GLU A 175 -3.44 7.01 -4.08
CA GLU A 175 -2.24 7.52 -3.41
C GLU A 175 -1.18 6.43 -3.23
N ASP A 176 -1.60 5.24 -2.81
CA ASP A 176 -0.75 4.05 -2.64
C ASP A 176 -0.29 3.48 -3.99
N LEU A 177 -1.18 3.47 -4.97
CA LEU A 177 -0.87 3.10 -6.35
C LEU A 177 0.20 4.03 -6.95
N ASP A 178 0.05 5.35 -6.79
CA ASP A 178 1.01 6.34 -7.29
C ASP A 178 2.36 6.23 -6.61
N LEU A 179 2.39 6.08 -5.29
CA LEU A 179 3.62 5.92 -4.52
C LEU A 179 4.32 4.60 -4.87
N SER A 180 3.59 3.47 -4.89
CA SER A 180 4.13 2.17 -5.31
C SER A 180 4.77 2.26 -6.70
N ARG A 181 4.08 2.86 -7.65
CA ARG A 181 4.58 3.03 -9.02
C ARG A 181 5.86 3.86 -9.08
N ARG A 182 5.95 4.98 -8.34
CA ARG A 182 7.16 5.80 -8.27
C ARG A 182 8.33 5.05 -7.65
N ILE A 183 8.07 4.28 -6.60
CA ILE A 183 9.08 3.45 -5.96
C ILE A 183 9.53 2.33 -6.91
N ASN A 184 8.60 1.65 -7.58
CA ASN A 184 8.93 0.57 -8.53
C ASN A 184 9.74 1.06 -9.74
N ALA A 185 9.64 2.33 -10.11
CA ALA A 185 10.44 2.92 -11.19
C ALA A 185 11.93 3.09 -10.86
N VAL A 186 12.29 3.16 -9.56
CA VAL A 186 13.69 3.41 -9.12
C VAL A 186 14.28 2.28 -8.28
N SER A 187 13.44 1.34 -7.82
CA SER A 187 13.83 0.22 -6.97
C SER A 187 12.86 -0.95 -7.14
N ARG A 188 13.07 -2.04 -6.43
CA ARG A 188 12.14 -3.18 -6.45
C ARG A 188 11.08 -3.04 -5.36
N THR A 189 9.84 -3.37 -5.71
CA THR A 189 8.70 -3.45 -4.79
C THR A 189 8.30 -4.91 -4.65
N LEU A 190 8.55 -5.52 -3.49
CA LEU A 190 8.55 -6.97 -3.30
C LEU A 190 7.44 -7.40 -2.32
N TYR A 191 6.72 -8.43 -2.72
CA TYR A 191 5.89 -9.22 -1.83
C TYR A 191 6.75 -10.29 -1.15
N VAL A 192 6.63 -10.43 0.19
CA VAL A 192 7.48 -11.30 1.02
C VAL A 192 6.60 -12.22 1.87
N PRO A 193 6.24 -13.41 1.37
CA PRO A 193 5.27 -14.31 2.01
C PRO A 193 5.77 -15.01 3.28
N SER A 194 7.08 -14.97 3.57
CA SER A 194 7.63 -15.50 4.82
C SER A 194 7.14 -14.77 6.06
N GLN A 195 6.62 -13.56 5.89
CA GLN A 195 5.98 -12.77 6.93
C GLN A 195 4.49 -12.64 6.63
N CYS A 196 3.66 -12.71 7.68
CA CYS A 196 2.21 -12.71 7.52
C CYS A 196 1.53 -11.77 8.53
N VAL A 197 0.51 -11.05 8.08
CA VAL A 197 -0.33 -10.18 8.90
C VAL A 197 -1.80 -10.47 8.64
N VAL A 198 -2.65 -10.19 9.64
CA VAL A 198 -4.10 -10.27 9.51
C VAL A 198 -4.68 -8.86 9.41
N HIS A 199 -5.45 -8.59 8.38
CA HIS A 199 -6.08 -7.31 8.14
C HIS A 199 -7.59 -7.43 8.34
N GLU A 200 -8.11 -6.78 9.35
CA GLU A 200 -9.54 -6.78 9.69
C GLU A 200 -10.38 -5.92 8.72
N TYR A 201 -10.02 -5.98 7.45
CA TYR A 201 -10.73 -5.22 6.42
C TYR A 201 -12.22 -5.59 6.41
N ARG A 202 -13.05 -4.69 6.90
CA ARG A 202 -14.50 -4.81 6.80
C ARG A 202 -14.94 -4.31 5.43
N SER A 203 -15.13 -5.24 4.50
CA SER A 203 -15.75 -4.92 3.23
C SER A 203 -17.12 -4.30 3.47
N GLN A 204 -17.24 -2.99 3.25
CA GLN A 204 -18.56 -2.37 3.22
C GLN A 204 -19.23 -2.79 1.92
N THR A 205 -20.30 -3.55 2.05
CA THR A 205 -21.09 -4.15 0.96
C THR A 205 -21.55 -3.11 -0.09
N ARG A 206 -21.63 -1.83 0.27
CA ARG A 206 -21.96 -0.74 -0.66
C ARG A 206 -21.10 0.50 -0.32
N PRO A 207 -20.18 0.91 -1.20
CA PRO A 207 -19.46 2.17 -0.99
C PRO A 207 -20.43 3.35 -1.01
N SER A 208 -20.26 4.27 -0.09
CA SER A 208 -21.04 5.50 -0.08
C SER A 208 -20.77 6.34 -1.35
N LEU A 209 -21.74 7.16 -1.77
CA LEU A 209 -21.56 8.08 -2.91
C LEU A 209 -20.33 8.97 -2.73
N ARG A 210 -20.05 9.38 -1.50
CA ARG A 210 -18.85 10.18 -1.16
C ARG A 210 -17.56 9.42 -1.48
N ARG A 211 -17.45 8.14 -1.12
CA ARG A 211 -16.28 7.29 -1.45
C ARG A 211 -16.14 7.06 -2.95
N LEU A 212 -17.25 6.89 -3.66
CA LEU A 212 -17.24 6.78 -5.12
C LEU A 212 -16.72 8.06 -5.78
N ARG A 213 -17.13 9.23 -5.29
CA ARG A 213 -16.61 10.51 -5.76
C ARG A 213 -15.10 10.64 -5.53
N TYR A 214 -14.60 10.27 -4.34
CA TYR A 214 -13.17 10.27 -4.07
C TYR A 214 -12.41 9.34 -5.03
N ALA A 215 -12.89 8.13 -5.23
CA ALA A 215 -12.28 7.18 -6.17
C ALA A 215 -12.25 7.73 -7.60
N ALA A 216 -13.36 8.29 -8.08
CA ALA A 216 -13.45 8.87 -9.42
C ALA A 216 -12.46 10.03 -9.59
N VAL A 217 -12.42 10.98 -8.64
CA VAL A 217 -11.49 12.12 -8.68
C VAL A 217 -10.04 11.65 -8.64
N SER A 218 -9.70 10.74 -7.73
CA SER A 218 -8.33 10.24 -7.58
C SER A 218 -7.86 9.46 -8.81
N LEU A 219 -8.71 8.61 -9.36
CA LEU A 219 -8.37 7.85 -10.57
C LEU A 219 -8.25 8.77 -11.81
N THR A 220 -9.10 9.78 -11.93
CA THR A 220 -8.97 10.81 -12.98
C THR A 220 -7.61 11.51 -12.86
N ARG A 221 -7.22 11.92 -11.67
CA ARG A 221 -5.91 12.55 -11.41
C ARG A 221 -4.75 11.59 -11.74
N TYR A 222 -4.87 10.32 -11.35
CA TYR A 222 -3.87 9.30 -11.64
C TYR A 222 -3.64 9.14 -13.15
N PHE A 223 -4.71 8.94 -13.91
CA PHE A 223 -4.59 8.78 -15.36
C PHE A 223 -4.20 10.07 -16.08
N SER A 224 -4.60 11.24 -15.56
CA SER A 224 -4.13 12.53 -16.10
C SER A 224 -2.64 12.76 -15.85
N LYS A 225 -2.09 12.22 -14.75
CA LYS A 225 -0.66 12.26 -14.44
C LYS A 225 0.15 11.28 -15.28
N TRP A 226 -0.34 10.05 -15.44
CA TRP A 226 0.45 8.94 -15.97
C TRP A 226 0.06 8.50 -17.39
N GLY A 227 -1.04 8.98 -17.89
CA GLY A 227 -1.58 8.63 -19.23
C GLY A 227 -2.80 7.70 -19.17
N TRP A 228 -3.83 8.08 -19.94
CA TRP A 228 -5.08 7.32 -20.03
C TRP A 228 -4.92 6.07 -20.87
N VAL A 229 -4.38 6.24 -22.09
CA VAL A 229 -4.24 5.17 -23.09
C VAL A 229 -2.75 4.83 -23.29
N HIS A 230 -1.95 5.83 -23.64
CA HIS A 230 -0.54 5.66 -23.90
C HIS A 230 0.28 5.85 -22.61
N ASP A 231 0.87 4.76 -22.13
CA ASP A 231 1.70 4.74 -20.93
C ASP A 231 2.73 3.58 -21.03
N PRO A 232 3.84 3.82 -21.74
CA PRO A 232 4.87 2.78 -21.97
C PRO A 232 5.46 2.23 -20.67
N ALA A 233 5.63 3.09 -19.63
CA ALA A 233 6.18 2.67 -18.37
C ALA A 233 5.24 1.69 -17.64
N ARG A 234 3.91 1.92 -17.69
CA ARG A 234 2.92 0.97 -17.20
C ARG A 234 3.02 -0.38 -17.90
N TYR A 235 3.10 -0.36 -19.23
CA TYR A 235 3.22 -1.58 -20.03
C TYR A 235 4.48 -2.38 -19.65
N GLN A 236 5.63 -1.71 -19.55
CA GLN A 236 6.91 -2.34 -19.18
C GLN A 236 6.87 -2.93 -17.78
N ALA A 237 6.35 -2.17 -16.78
CA ALA A 237 6.25 -2.63 -15.40
C ALA A 237 5.33 -3.86 -15.28
N ASN A 238 4.16 -3.80 -15.93
CA ASN A 238 3.22 -4.91 -15.92
C ASN A 238 3.79 -6.15 -16.62
N ARG A 239 4.43 -6.00 -17.76
CA ARG A 239 5.07 -7.10 -18.49
C ARG A 239 6.19 -7.74 -17.66
N LYS A 240 7.10 -6.94 -17.10
CA LYS A 240 8.16 -7.43 -16.20
C LYS A 240 7.59 -8.27 -15.06
N THR A 241 6.45 -7.86 -14.51
CA THR A 241 5.78 -8.63 -13.45
C THR A 241 5.21 -9.94 -13.99
N LEU A 242 4.50 -9.92 -15.12
CA LEU A 242 3.90 -11.12 -15.70
C LEU A 242 4.95 -12.16 -16.10
N ASP A 243 6.06 -11.73 -16.71
CA ASP A 243 7.17 -12.59 -17.13
C ASP A 243 7.78 -13.43 -15.97
N GLN A 244 7.52 -13.07 -14.70
CA GLN A 244 7.93 -13.87 -13.53
C GLN A 244 7.09 -15.14 -13.35
N PHE A 245 5.86 -15.16 -13.88
CA PHE A 245 4.87 -16.23 -13.69
C PHE A 245 4.67 -17.11 -14.94
N ASP A 246 5.26 -16.72 -16.06
CA ASP A 246 5.18 -17.43 -17.34
C ASP A 246 6.29 -18.53 -17.47
N ARG A 247 6.96 -18.91 -16.37
CA ARG A 247 8.05 -19.90 -16.34
C ARG A 247 7.61 -21.23 -15.79
#